data_69625cb4a6120aaded85a6c7af2a96f9
#
_entry.id   69625cb4a6120aaded85a6c7af2a96f9
#
_cell.length_a   1.000
_cell.length_b   1.000
_cell.length_c   1.000
_cell.angle_alpha   90.00
_cell.angle_beta   90.00
_cell.angle_gamma   90.00
#
_symmetry.space_group_name_H-M   'P 1'
#
loop_
_entity.id
_entity.type
_entity.pdbx_description
1 polymer ?
#
loop_
_entity_poly.entity_id
_entity_poly.type
_entity_poly.pdbx_seq_one_letter_code
_entity_poly.pdbx_strand_id
1 'polypeptide(L)'
;YKSLIQNPQTRFVGLRGILKQKLAEGQTEIAIKIAKEAFSIKPTHTETQDILLQLQAELGDWRGARKTLGAKFKTGSIPKDIHRRRDAVLALAEAKELLNEEASIEQQEAAIEANRLSPDLVPAAVLAARAYIQRGNARNAIRIINKAWQSQPHPDLKIVFYEIFAAESDEEKLKRLQKLCRLNPDHLESKISLSELYLKQENFPMAHRVLKKILTEDEDTRVLTLMAVTERGKGGDDETIRNLLNLAITAKRGPQWICKKCNTVNTDWEPICANCSAMDSLEWKVPPKEPTNFTVSDDLLPFLAGEIKMDVPKNKAASEKPTKKQNIKIK
;
A
#
# COMPACT_ATOMS: atom_id res chain seq x y z
N TYR A 1 3.39 -26.46 -35.06
CA TYR A 1 4.06 -26.81 -33.79
C TYR A 1 3.80 -28.25 -33.35
N LYS A 2 2.59 -28.83 -33.57
CA LYS A 2 2.26 -30.22 -33.18
C LYS A 2 3.24 -31.25 -33.79
N SER A 3 3.67 -31.11 -35.02
CA SER A 3 4.66 -31.99 -35.65
C SER A 3 6.06 -31.87 -35.03
N LEU A 4 6.43 -30.67 -34.57
CA LEU A 4 7.75 -30.43 -33.93
C LEU A 4 7.88 -31.09 -32.57
N ILE A 5 6.78 -31.36 -31.87
CA ILE A 5 6.80 -32.02 -30.54
C ILE A 5 7.15 -33.50 -30.65
N GLN A 6 6.84 -34.14 -31.76
CA GLN A 6 7.08 -35.56 -31.96
C GLN A 6 8.56 -35.90 -32.10
N ASN A 7 9.39 -34.96 -32.54
CA ASN A 7 10.83 -35.17 -32.70
C ASN A 7 11.58 -34.59 -31.48
N PRO A 8 12.37 -35.38 -30.76
CA PRO A 8 13.11 -34.96 -29.57
C PRO A 8 13.99 -33.71 -29.80
N GLN A 9 14.58 -33.54 -30.98
CA GLN A 9 15.48 -32.42 -31.29
C GLN A 9 14.72 -31.09 -31.44
N THR A 10 13.47 -31.12 -31.90
CA THR A 10 12.64 -29.92 -32.13
C THR A 10 11.55 -29.74 -31.08
N ARG A 11 11.40 -30.71 -30.16
CA ARG A 11 10.34 -30.72 -29.14
C ARG A 11 10.29 -29.43 -28.32
N PHE A 12 11.44 -28.94 -27.87
CA PHE A 12 11.53 -27.68 -27.10
C PHE A 12 10.99 -26.48 -27.90
N VAL A 13 11.32 -26.38 -29.19
CA VAL A 13 10.84 -25.29 -30.07
C VAL A 13 9.33 -25.41 -30.28
N GLY A 14 8.84 -26.64 -30.50
CA GLY A 14 7.41 -26.90 -30.62
C GLY A 14 6.61 -26.50 -29.39
N LEU A 15 7.10 -26.88 -28.18
CA LEU A 15 6.48 -26.52 -26.91
C LEU A 15 6.44 -25.00 -26.69
N ARG A 16 7.54 -24.28 -27.01
CA ARG A 16 7.54 -22.81 -26.92
C ARG A 16 6.53 -22.15 -27.86
N GLY A 17 6.37 -22.67 -29.07
CA GLY A 17 5.38 -22.17 -30.01
C GLY A 17 3.95 -22.36 -29.50
N ILE A 18 3.62 -23.54 -28.96
CA ILE A 18 2.32 -23.82 -28.36
C ILE A 18 2.11 -23.01 -27.09
N LEU A 19 3.14 -22.86 -26.24
CA LEU A 19 3.07 -22.03 -25.04
C LEU A 19 2.66 -20.60 -25.37
N LYS A 20 3.31 -19.97 -26.35
CA LYS A 20 2.95 -18.61 -26.82
C LYS A 20 1.51 -18.53 -27.33
N GLN A 21 1.07 -19.54 -28.09
CA GLN A 21 -0.31 -19.60 -28.57
C GLN A 21 -1.30 -19.70 -27.41
N LYS A 22 -1.05 -20.60 -26.42
CA LYS A 22 -1.95 -20.80 -25.28
C LYS A 22 -2.02 -19.58 -24.36
N LEU A 23 -0.92 -18.84 -24.22
CA LEU A 23 -0.91 -17.55 -23.51
C LEU A 23 -1.76 -16.51 -24.23
N ALA A 24 -1.66 -16.43 -25.56
CA ALA A 24 -2.47 -15.51 -26.37
C ALA A 24 -3.98 -15.86 -26.33
N GLU A 25 -4.30 -17.14 -26.17
CA GLU A 25 -5.68 -17.65 -26.02
C GLU A 25 -6.20 -17.50 -24.56
N GLY A 26 -5.40 -17.03 -23.61
CA GLY A 26 -5.77 -16.92 -22.19
C GLY A 26 -5.90 -18.25 -21.47
N GLN A 27 -5.40 -19.36 -22.03
CA GLN A 27 -5.51 -20.71 -21.47
C GLN A 27 -4.40 -21.00 -20.48
N THR A 28 -4.43 -20.33 -19.33
CA THR A 28 -3.37 -20.31 -18.32
C THR A 28 -3.05 -21.70 -17.74
N GLU A 29 -4.08 -22.52 -17.48
CA GLU A 29 -3.89 -23.89 -16.92
C GLU A 29 -3.18 -24.83 -17.90
N ILE A 30 -3.39 -24.66 -19.21
CA ILE A 30 -2.70 -25.45 -20.25
C ILE A 30 -1.30 -24.88 -20.41
N ALA A 31 -1.16 -23.55 -20.43
CA ALA A 31 0.11 -22.86 -20.58
C ALA A 31 1.13 -23.27 -19.49
N ILE A 32 0.70 -23.38 -18.20
CA ILE A 32 1.61 -23.79 -17.13
C ILE A 32 2.11 -25.23 -17.28
N LYS A 33 1.27 -26.16 -17.76
CA LYS A 33 1.70 -27.54 -18.01
C LYS A 33 2.76 -27.61 -19.10
N ILE A 34 2.55 -26.87 -20.19
CA ILE A 34 3.50 -26.76 -21.30
C ILE A 34 4.80 -26.06 -20.85
N ALA A 35 4.69 -25.02 -20.06
CA ALA A 35 5.85 -24.32 -19.53
C ALA A 35 6.70 -25.20 -18.61
N LYS A 36 6.05 -26.00 -17.70
CA LYS A 36 6.75 -26.99 -16.85
C LYS A 36 7.47 -28.04 -17.70
N GLU A 37 6.86 -28.53 -18.76
CA GLU A 37 7.46 -29.49 -19.69
C GLU A 37 8.64 -28.84 -20.47
N ALA A 38 8.47 -27.67 -21.02
CA ALA A 38 9.55 -26.95 -21.70
C ALA A 38 10.74 -26.67 -20.77
N PHE A 39 10.46 -26.27 -19.49
CA PHE A 39 11.46 -26.04 -18.49
C PHE A 39 12.22 -27.33 -18.12
N SER A 40 11.56 -28.49 -18.05
CA SER A 40 12.23 -29.78 -17.79
C SER A 40 13.23 -30.17 -18.87
N ILE A 41 12.94 -29.81 -20.14
CA ILE A 41 13.83 -30.10 -21.29
C ILE A 41 15.02 -29.13 -21.32
N LYS A 42 14.77 -27.83 -21.08
CA LYS A 42 15.81 -26.80 -21.13
C LYS A 42 15.70 -25.84 -19.95
N PRO A 43 16.16 -26.23 -18.75
CA PRO A 43 16.04 -25.42 -17.53
C PRO A 43 16.76 -24.07 -17.57
N THR A 44 17.75 -23.92 -18.47
CA THR A 44 18.58 -22.71 -18.61
C THR A 44 17.97 -21.63 -19.50
N HIS A 45 16.81 -21.91 -20.13
CA HIS A 45 16.21 -20.98 -21.09
C HIS A 45 15.44 -19.87 -20.36
N THR A 46 15.96 -18.65 -20.38
CA THR A 46 15.49 -17.50 -19.60
C THR A 46 14.04 -17.14 -19.84
N GLU A 47 13.61 -17.05 -21.12
CA GLU A 47 12.22 -16.74 -21.47
C GLU A 47 11.22 -17.77 -20.90
N THR A 48 11.57 -19.07 -20.94
CA THR A 48 10.74 -20.12 -20.36
C THR A 48 10.69 -20.03 -18.83
N GLN A 49 11.83 -19.70 -18.20
CA GLN A 49 11.88 -19.45 -16.76
C GLN A 49 11.00 -18.27 -16.36
N ASP A 50 11.02 -17.16 -17.11
CA ASP A 50 10.22 -15.97 -16.83
C ASP A 50 8.73 -16.27 -16.96
N ILE A 51 8.32 -16.91 -18.05
CA ILE A 51 6.93 -17.30 -18.27
C ILE A 51 6.45 -18.27 -17.17
N LEU A 52 7.24 -19.30 -16.85
CA LEU A 52 6.87 -20.27 -15.83
C LEU A 52 6.75 -19.61 -14.46
N LEU A 53 7.71 -18.76 -14.08
CA LEU A 53 7.70 -18.03 -12.82
C LEU A 53 6.44 -17.15 -12.70
N GLN A 54 6.11 -16.44 -13.77
CA GLN A 54 4.91 -15.58 -13.82
C GLN A 54 3.63 -16.41 -13.66
N LEU A 55 3.47 -17.49 -14.43
CA LEU A 55 2.30 -18.37 -14.35
C LEU A 55 2.15 -19.05 -12.99
N GLN A 56 3.26 -19.49 -12.40
CA GLN A 56 3.25 -20.09 -11.06
C GLN A 56 2.81 -19.07 -10.00
N ALA A 57 3.31 -17.84 -10.11
CA ALA A 57 2.93 -16.78 -9.19
C ALA A 57 1.44 -16.38 -9.34
N GLU A 58 0.93 -16.25 -10.57
CA GLU A 58 -0.48 -15.94 -10.85
C GLU A 58 -1.45 -17.03 -10.36
N LEU A 59 -1.02 -18.29 -10.34
CA LEU A 59 -1.81 -19.43 -9.88
C LEU A 59 -1.58 -19.79 -8.40
N GLY A 60 -0.80 -18.99 -7.66
CA GLY A 60 -0.50 -19.25 -6.25
C GLY A 60 0.46 -20.43 -6.01
N ASP A 61 1.11 -20.99 -7.04
CA ASP A 61 2.15 -22.04 -6.87
C ASP A 61 3.47 -21.41 -6.35
N TRP A 62 3.43 -20.84 -5.13
CA TRP A 62 4.56 -20.10 -4.53
C TRP A 62 5.81 -20.97 -4.38
N ARG A 63 5.64 -22.22 -3.96
CA ARG A 63 6.75 -23.18 -3.83
C ARG A 63 7.38 -23.51 -5.19
N GLY A 64 6.56 -23.71 -6.21
CA GLY A 64 7.02 -23.88 -7.59
C GLY A 64 7.75 -22.65 -8.11
N ALA A 65 7.21 -21.47 -7.88
CA ALA A 65 7.80 -20.19 -8.25
C ALA A 65 9.19 -19.99 -7.61
N ARG A 66 9.34 -20.30 -6.31
CA ARG A 66 10.64 -20.25 -5.61
C ARG A 66 11.67 -21.21 -6.21
N LYS A 67 11.26 -22.43 -6.59
CA LYS A 67 12.14 -23.40 -7.28
C LYS A 67 12.61 -22.87 -8.64
N THR A 68 11.69 -22.32 -9.44
CA THR A 68 12.00 -21.73 -10.75
C THR A 68 12.92 -20.51 -10.59
N LEU A 69 12.67 -19.65 -9.61
CA LEU A 69 13.53 -18.51 -9.28
C LEU A 69 14.95 -18.96 -8.88
N GLY A 70 15.07 -20.01 -8.06
CA GLY A 70 16.34 -20.60 -7.68
C GLY A 70 17.12 -21.18 -8.87
N ALA A 71 16.43 -21.82 -9.82
CA ALA A 71 17.05 -22.29 -11.06
C ALA A 71 17.56 -21.11 -11.90
N LYS A 72 16.78 -20.04 -12.01
CA LYS A 72 17.17 -18.81 -12.71
C LYS A 72 18.39 -18.14 -12.08
N PHE A 73 18.51 -18.14 -10.76
CA PHE A 73 19.69 -17.64 -10.06
C PHE A 73 20.95 -18.50 -10.34
N LYS A 74 20.81 -19.83 -10.30
CA LYS A 74 21.91 -20.78 -10.60
C LYS A 74 22.46 -20.61 -12.02
N THR A 75 21.64 -20.21 -12.98
CA THR A 75 22.06 -19.93 -14.37
C THR A 75 22.69 -18.55 -14.55
N GLY A 76 22.83 -17.75 -13.47
CA GLY A 76 23.39 -16.40 -13.54
C GLY A 76 22.47 -15.38 -14.23
N SER A 77 21.19 -15.72 -14.44
CA SER A 77 20.23 -14.88 -15.20
C SER A 77 19.67 -13.71 -14.38
N ILE A 78 19.91 -13.69 -13.06
CA ILE A 78 19.49 -12.59 -12.17
C ILE A 78 20.55 -12.28 -11.11
N PRO A 79 20.73 -10.99 -10.72
CA PRO A 79 21.57 -10.57 -9.61
C PRO A 79 21.11 -11.15 -8.26
N LYS A 80 22.05 -11.28 -7.33
CA LYS A 80 21.81 -11.90 -6.01
C LYS A 80 20.81 -11.10 -5.14
N ASP A 81 20.88 -9.81 -5.18
CA ASP A 81 19.98 -8.89 -4.46
C ASP A 81 18.54 -9.02 -4.97
N ILE A 82 18.34 -9.02 -6.29
CA ILE A 82 17.03 -9.21 -6.93
C ILE A 82 16.50 -10.63 -6.63
N HIS A 83 17.34 -11.65 -6.67
CA HIS A 83 16.95 -13.01 -6.27
C HIS A 83 16.42 -13.03 -4.84
N ARG A 84 17.20 -12.50 -3.89
CA ARG A 84 16.83 -12.47 -2.46
C ARG A 84 15.52 -11.73 -2.22
N ARG A 85 15.34 -10.57 -2.87
CA ARG A 85 14.11 -9.78 -2.75
C ARG A 85 12.89 -10.54 -3.27
N ARG A 86 12.98 -11.12 -4.47
CA ARG A 86 11.88 -11.89 -5.06
C ARG A 86 11.58 -13.17 -4.29
N ASP A 87 12.60 -13.85 -3.78
CA ASP A 87 12.41 -15.04 -2.92
C ASP A 87 11.71 -14.67 -1.60
N ALA A 88 12.03 -13.50 -1.01
CA ALA A 88 11.32 -12.96 0.15
C ALA A 88 9.83 -12.71 -0.15
N VAL A 89 9.53 -12.12 -1.30
CA VAL A 89 8.14 -11.84 -1.73
C VAL A 89 7.35 -13.13 -1.90
N LEU A 90 7.94 -14.15 -2.54
CA LEU A 90 7.29 -15.45 -2.73
C LEU A 90 7.13 -16.23 -1.41
N ALA A 91 8.11 -16.17 -0.51
CA ALA A 91 8.02 -16.77 0.83
C ALA A 91 6.93 -16.08 1.68
N LEU A 92 6.82 -14.75 1.56
CA LEU A 92 5.76 -13.99 2.23
C LEU A 92 4.37 -14.33 1.68
N ALA A 93 4.25 -14.49 0.36
CA ALA A 93 3.00 -14.91 -0.29
C ALA A 93 2.56 -16.29 0.20
N GLU A 94 3.50 -17.25 0.27
CA GLU A 94 3.25 -18.58 0.85
C GLU A 94 2.78 -18.47 2.31
N ALA A 95 3.42 -17.63 3.13
CA ALA A 95 3.00 -17.42 4.52
C ALA A 95 1.61 -16.80 4.63
N LYS A 96 1.24 -15.85 3.76
CA LYS A 96 -0.10 -15.21 3.76
C LYS A 96 -1.23 -16.18 3.38
N GLU A 97 -1.01 -17.04 2.39
CA GLU A 97 -2.03 -17.99 1.93
C GLU A 97 -2.44 -18.97 3.04
N LEU A 98 -1.50 -19.36 3.86
CA LEU A 98 -1.73 -20.26 4.98
C LEU A 98 -2.46 -19.59 6.19
N LEU A 99 -2.68 -18.27 6.20
CA LEU A 99 -3.28 -17.52 7.35
C LEU A 99 -4.77 -17.79 7.62
N ASN A 100 -5.44 -18.67 6.88
CA ASN A 100 -6.88 -18.92 7.03
C ASN A 100 -7.25 -19.85 8.20
N GLU A 101 -6.29 -20.43 8.91
CA GLU A 101 -6.49 -21.26 10.11
C GLU A 101 -5.41 -20.92 11.13
N GLU A 102 -5.52 -21.35 12.40
CA GLU A 102 -4.56 -21.03 13.47
C GLU A 102 -3.10 -21.14 13.00
N ALA A 103 -2.35 -20.03 13.11
CA ALA A 103 -1.04 -19.86 12.49
C ALA A 103 -0.11 -21.06 12.74
N SER A 104 0.05 -21.93 11.76
CA SER A 104 0.90 -23.11 11.88
C SER A 104 2.37 -22.73 12.08
N ILE A 105 3.14 -23.62 12.69
CA ILE A 105 4.60 -23.42 12.85
C ILE A 105 5.25 -23.13 11.50
N GLU A 106 4.79 -23.79 10.44
CA GLU A 106 5.33 -23.62 9.08
C GLU A 106 5.12 -22.21 8.53
N GLN A 107 3.97 -21.60 8.83
CA GLN A 107 3.66 -20.20 8.45
C GLN A 107 4.58 -19.22 9.16
N GLN A 108 4.75 -19.42 10.46
CA GLN A 108 5.63 -18.57 11.26
C GLN A 108 7.07 -18.63 10.73
N GLU A 109 7.54 -19.85 10.39
CA GLU A 109 8.87 -20.03 9.80
C GLU A 109 8.99 -19.36 8.42
N ALA A 110 7.98 -19.50 7.56
CA ALA A 110 7.95 -18.85 6.25
C ALA A 110 7.99 -17.31 6.37
N ALA A 111 7.23 -16.73 7.31
CA ALA A 111 7.25 -15.29 7.59
C ALA A 111 8.62 -14.82 8.10
N ILE A 112 9.22 -15.55 9.03
CA ILE A 112 10.56 -15.26 9.57
C ILE A 112 11.62 -15.35 8.46
N GLU A 113 11.53 -16.37 7.61
CA GLU A 113 12.42 -16.55 6.47
C GLU A 113 12.30 -15.41 5.46
N ALA A 114 11.06 -14.99 5.12
CA ALA A 114 10.82 -13.86 4.23
C ALA A 114 11.49 -12.57 4.77
N ASN A 115 11.35 -12.29 6.06
CA ASN A 115 12.01 -11.14 6.68
C ASN A 115 13.53 -11.29 6.73
N ARG A 116 14.08 -12.51 6.88
CA ARG A 116 15.52 -12.77 6.84
C ARG A 116 16.09 -12.48 5.44
N LEU A 117 15.35 -12.82 4.40
CA LEU A 117 15.74 -12.57 3.01
C LEU A 117 15.68 -11.07 2.64
N SER A 118 14.64 -10.36 3.07
CA SER A 118 14.46 -8.92 2.80
C SER A 118 13.95 -8.19 4.04
N PRO A 119 14.86 -7.74 4.93
CA PRO A 119 14.50 -7.07 6.17
C PRO A 119 13.84 -5.69 6.00
N ASP A 120 13.95 -5.11 4.82
CA ASP A 120 13.35 -3.86 4.36
C ASP A 120 11.91 -4.03 3.84
N LEU A 121 11.48 -5.28 3.60
CA LEU A 121 10.11 -5.58 3.18
C LEU A 121 9.16 -5.48 4.37
N VAL A 122 8.49 -4.32 4.51
CA VAL A 122 7.60 -4.02 5.63
C VAL A 122 6.58 -5.13 5.92
N PRO A 123 5.82 -5.67 4.95
CA PRO A 123 4.87 -6.74 5.22
C PRO A 123 5.51 -8.02 5.77
N ALA A 124 6.73 -8.36 5.33
CA ALA A 124 7.47 -9.48 5.89
C ALA A 124 7.91 -9.23 7.33
N ALA A 125 8.34 -8.00 7.64
CA ALA A 125 8.69 -7.61 9.01
C ALA A 125 7.47 -7.66 9.95
N VAL A 126 6.29 -7.22 9.48
CA VAL A 126 5.02 -7.29 10.22
C VAL A 126 4.67 -8.74 10.56
N LEU A 127 4.63 -9.64 9.58
CA LEU A 127 4.27 -11.04 9.82
C LEU A 127 5.31 -11.78 10.69
N ALA A 128 6.61 -11.54 10.45
CA ALA A 128 7.66 -12.13 11.27
C ALA A 128 7.62 -11.63 12.72
N ALA A 129 7.32 -10.35 12.95
CA ALA A 129 7.16 -9.82 14.30
C ALA A 129 5.96 -10.45 15.01
N ARG A 130 4.80 -10.61 14.33
CA ARG A 130 3.63 -11.32 14.87
C ARG A 130 3.94 -12.78 15.20
N ALA A 131 4.68 -13.48 14.32
CA ALA A 131 5.14 -14.84 14.59
C ALA A 131 5.98 -14.93 15.87
N TYR A 132 6.87 -13.97 16.13
CA TYR A 132 7.63 -13.92 17.38
C TYR A 132 6.79 -13.54 18.59
N ILE A 133 5.77 -12.67 18.43
CA ILE A 133 4.82 -12.34 19.50
C ILE A 133 4.05 -13.59 19.93
N GLN A 134 3.53 -14.37 18.99
CA GLN A 134 2.82 -15.63 19.26
C GLN A 134 3.70 -16.66 19.98
N ARG A 135 5.02 -16.66 19.71
CA ARG A 135 6.02 -17.49 20.40
C ARG A 135 6.46 -16.92 21.76
N GLY A 136 5.88 -15.81 22.24
CA GLY A 136 6.30 -15.13 23.46
C GLY A 136 7.67 -14.46 23.37
N ASN A 137 8.24 -14.30 22.18
CA ASN A 137 9.59 -13.78 21.98
C ASN A 137 9.58 -12.29 21.62
N ALA A 138 9.17 -11.44 22.56
CA ALA A 138 9.09 -9.99 22.41
C ALA A 138 10.43 -9.35 21.98
N ARG A 139 11.57 -9.90 22.44
CA ARG A 139 12.90 -9.35 22.11
C ARG A 139 13.19 -9.43 20.60
N ASN A 140 12.89 -10.55 19.97
CA ASN A 140 13.08 -10.70 18.51
C ASN A 140 12.06 -9.89 17.72
N ALA A 141 10.80 -9.80 18.18
CA ALA A 141 9.78 -8.94 17.58
C ALA A 141 10.24 -7.47 17.55
N ILE A 142 10.70 -6.93 18.69
CA ILE A 142 11.25 -5.56 18.77
C ILE A 142 12.43 -5.36 17.82
N ARG A 143 13.36 -6.33 17.74
CA ARG A 143 14.53 -6.22 16.88
C ARG A 143 14.15 -6.12 15.40
N ILE A 144 13.16 -6.91 14.96
CA ILE A 144 12.65 -6.86 13.59
C ILE A 144 12.02 -5.52 13.30
N ILE A 145 11.10 -5.07 14.18
CA ILE A 145 10.40 -3.79 13.99
C ILE A 145 11.39 -2.62 13.97
N ASN A 146 12.35 -2.57 14.90
CA ASN A 146 13.36 -1.52 14.93
C ASN A 146 14.15 -1.46 13.61
N LYS A 147 14.57 -2.61 13.07
CA LYS A 147 15.31 -2.67 11.82
C LYS A 147 14.47 -2.22 10.63
N ALA A 148 13.22 -2.65 10.55
CA ALA A 148 12.30 -2.24 9.50
C ALA A 148 11.97 -0.74 9.60
N TRP A 149 11.72 -0.22 10.82
CA TRP A 149 11.46 1.20 11.07
C TRP A 149 12.64 2.09 10.70
N GLN A 150 13.86 1.65 10.96
CA GLN A 150 15.07 2.39 10.56
C GLN A 150 15.17 2.56 9.05
N SER A 151 14.76 1.54 8.29
CA SER A 151 14.74 1.56 6.83
C SER A 151 13.54 2.32 6.26
N GLN A 152 12.34 1.97 6.70
CA GLN A 152 11.09 2.53 6.21
C GLN A 152 10.02 2.53 7.32
N PRO A 153 9.84 3.63 8.07
CA PRO A 153 8.71 3.78 8.98
C PRO A 153 7.37 3.57 8.27
N HIS A 154 6.49 2.77 8.86
CA HIS A 154 5.21 2.41 8.26
C HIS A 154 4.13 2.24 9.34
N PRO A 155 2.85 2.62 9.08
CA PRO A 155 1.75 2.47 10.04
C PRO A 155 1.60 1.06 10.60
N ASP A 156 1.72 0.03 9.75
CA ASP A 156 1.56 -1.37 10.17
C ASP A 156 2.62 -1.82 11.18
N LEU A 157 3.85 -1.31 11.03
CA LEU A 157 4.91 -1.59 12.01
C LEU A 157 4.58 -1.02 13.40
N LYS A 158 3.94 0.17 13.45
CA LYS A 158 3.46 0.77 14.69
C LYS A 158 2.36 -0.07 15.33
N ILE A 159 1.41 -0.58 14.54
CA ILE A 159 0.32 -1.43 15.04
C ILE A 159 0.93 -2.66 15.73
N VAL A 160 1.79 -3.40 15.04
CA VAL A 160 2.44 -4.60 15.60
C VAL A 160 3.35 -4.26 16.79
N PHE A 161 3.97 -3.09 16.79
CA PHE A 161 4.78 -2.64 17.94
C PHE A 161 3.94 -2.49 19.22
N TYR A 162 2.68 -2.06 19.11
CA TYR A 162 1.76 -2.03 20.24
C TYR A 162 1.26 -3.42 20.65
N GLU A 163 1.15 -4.37 19.71
CA GLU A 163 0.76 -5.75 19.99
C GLU A 163 1.76 -6.47 20.93
N ILE A 164 3.05 -6.09 20.89
CA ILE A 164 4.11 -6.75 21.69
C ILE A 164 3.82 -6.64 23.20
N PHE A 165 3.29 -5.51 23.66
CA PHE A 165 2.97 -5.24 25.05
C PHE A 165 1.59 -4.58 25.15
N ALA A 166 0.56 -5.36 24.88
CA ALA A 166 -0.81 -4.86 24.78
C ALA A 166 -1.34 -4.25 26.09
N ALA A 167 -0.83 -4.72 27.25
CA ALA A 167 -1.25 -4.29 28.57
C ALA A 167 -0.50 -3.06 29.13
N GLU A 168 0.44 -2.48 28.36
CA GLU A 168 1.16 -1.27 28.80
C GLU A 168 0.25 -0.05 28.95
N SER A 169 0.59 0.82 29.90
CA SER A 169 -0.02 2.16 30.03
C SER A 169 0.33 3.05 28.83
N ASP A 170 -0.45 4.11 28.61
CA ASP A 170 -0.17 5.05 27.51
C ASP A 170 1.14 5.82 27.71
N GLU A 171 1.58 6.02 28.97
CA GLU A 171 2.88 6.61 29.27
C GLU A 171 4.05 5.70 28.86
N GLU A 172 3.94 4.40 29.13
CA GLU A 172 4.95 3.41 28.74
C GLU A 172 4.99 3.26 27.22
N LYS A 173 3.82 3.23 26.56
CA LYS A 173 3.69 3.24 25.09
C LYS A 173 4.38 4.47 24.50
N LEU A 174 4.20 5.66 25.10
CA LEU A 174 4.86 6.88 24.62
C LEU A 174 6.39 6.78 24.73
N LYS A 175 6.90 6.35 25.87
CA LYS A 175 8.36 6.18 26.08
C LYS A 175 8.95 5.19 25.07
N ARG A 176 8.25 4.09 24.80
CA ARG A 176 8.68 3.09 23.81
C ARG A 176 8.62 3.64 22.38
N LEU A 177 7.51 4.28 22.02
CA LEU A 177 7.35 4.86 20.69
C LEU A 177 8.38 5.97 20.41
N GLN A 178 8.68 6.80 21.40
CA GLN A 178 9.75 7.80 21.28
C GLN A 178 11.11 7.16 20.97
N LYS A 179 11.43 6.00 21.58
CA LYS A 179 12.66 5.26 21.28
C LYS A 179 12.66 4.71 19.85
N LEU A 180 11.52 4.18 19.38
CA LEU A 180 11.35 3.70 18.01
C LEU A 180 11.51 4.84 17.01
N CYS A 181 10.82 5.97 17.21
CA CYS A 181 10.86 7.13 16.33
C CYS A 181 12.26 7.79 16.24
N ARG A 182 13.09 7.67 17.28
CA ARG A 182 14.49 8.13 17.25
C ARG A 182 15.36 7.38 16.23
N LEU A 183 14.94 6.21 15.77
CA LEU A 183 15.66 5.45 14.75
C LEU A 183 15.56 6.11 13.36
N ASN A 184 14.49 6.87 13.14
CA ASN A 184 14.27 7.64 11.92
C ASN A 184 13.42 8.90 12.25
N PRO A 185 14.03 9.93 12.90
CA PRO A 185 13.28 11.03 13.52
C PRO A 185 12.67 12.01 12.51
N ASP A 186 13.29 12.14 11.35
CA ASP A 186 12.85 13.10 10.32
C ASP A 186 11.75 12.56 9.41
N HIS A 187 11.55 11.25 9.42
CA HIS A 187 10.53 10.60 8.61
C HIS A 187 9.12 11.02 9.04
N LEU A 188 8.26 11.34 8.06
CA LEU A 188 6.88 11.79 8.26
C LEU A 188 6.09 10.86 9.20
N GLU A 189 6.16 9.52 8.99
CA GLU A 189 5.43 8.56 9.81
C GLU A 189 5.88 8.54 11.28
N SER A 190 7.15 8.81 11.57
CA SER A 190 7.64 8.95 12.95
C SER A 190 7.03 10.16 13.65
N LYS A 191 6.98 11.30 12.96
CA LYS A 191 6.39 12.55 13.46
C LYS A 191 4.86 12.37 13.66
N ILE A 192 4.16 11.80 12.67
CA ILE A 192 2.72 11.52 12.77
C ILE A 192 2.40 10.57 13.93
N SER A 193 3.14 9.47 14.05
CA SER A 193 2.94 8.49 15.11
C SER A 193 3.07 9.08 16.52
N LEU A 194 4.04 9.98 16.72
CA LEU A 194 4.19 10.71 17.97
C LEU A 194 3.03 11.69 18.22
N SER A 195 2.59 12.40 17.19
CA SER A 195 1.47 13.33 17.29
C SER A 195 0.17 12.63 17.68
N GLU A 196 -0.14 11.50 17.05
CA GLU A 196 -1.32 10.69 17.36
C GLU A 196 -1.29 10.20 18.82
N LEU A 197 -0.13 9.84 19.36
CA LEU A 197 -0.03 9.39 20.75
C LEU A 197 -0.13 10.56 21.73
N TYR A 198 0.44 11.73 21.41
CA TYR A 198 0.22 12.93 22.22
C TYR A 198 -1.27 13.35 22.24
N LEU A 199 -1.98 13.22 21.12
CA LEU A 199 -3.43 13.48 21.06
C LEU A 199 -4.22 12.51 21.95
N LYS A 200 -3.87 11.20 21.95
CA LYS A 200 -4.50 10.22 22.86
C LYS A 200 -4.29 10.53 24.34
N GLN A 201 -3.18 11.18 24.68
CA GLN A 201 -2.87 11.63 26.04
C GLN A 201 -3.39 13.05 26.31
N GLU A 202 -4.19 13.62 25.43
CA GLU A 202 -4.69 15.00 25.52
C GLU A 202 -3.58 16.06 25.65
N ASN A 203 -2.34 15.68 25.25
CA ASN A 203 -1.21 16.60 25.23
C ASN A 203 -1.18 17.42 23.94
N PHE A 204 -2.22 18.26 23.78
CA PHE A 204 -2.41 19.07 22.58
C PHE A 204 -1.25 20.02 22.27
N PRO A 205 -0.59 20.65 23.27
CA PRO A 205 0.56 21.52 22.98
C PRO A 205 1.72 20.80 22.30
N MET A 206 2.02 19.55 22.75
CA MET A 206 3.08 18.76 22.12
C MET A 206 2.69 18.24 20.75
N ALA A 207 1.45 17.78 20.57
CA ALA A 207 0.92 17.39 19.27
C ALA A 207 1.02 18.54 18.26
N HIS A 208 0.55 19.74 18.66
CA HIS A 208 0.63 20.94 17.82
C HIS A 208 2.08 21.28 17.43
N ARG A 209 3.02 21.22 18.36
CA ARG A 209 4.44 21.51 18.11
C ARG A 209 5.03 20.61 17.03
N VAL A 210 4.69 19.32 17.06
CA VAL A 210 5.19 18.34 16.08
C VAL A 210 4.50 18.54 14.74
N LEU A 211 3.17 18.65 14.72
CA LEU A 211 2.38 18.81 13.49
C LEU A 211 2.69 20.12 12.76
N LYS A 212 2.90 21.23 13.49
CA LYS A 212 3.27 22.52 12.89
C LYS A 212 4.57 22.43 12.06
N LYS A 213 5.55 21.64 12.53
CA LYS A 213 6.79 21.43 11.75
C LYS A 213 6.54 20.64 10.46
N ILE A 214 5.61 19.68 10.50
CA ILE A 214 5.27 18.90 9.31
C ILE A 214 4.55 19.76 8.29
N LEU A 215 3.58 20.59 8.72
CA LEU A 215 2.78 21.45 7.83
C LEU A 215 3.63 22.46 7.03
N THR A 216 4.82 22.81 7.50
CA THR A 216 5.73 23.66 6.72
C THR A 216 6.44 22.90 5.59
N GLU A 217 6.48 21.58 5.64
CA GLU A 217 7.19 20.71 4.71
C GLU A 217 6.25 19.92 3.80
N ASP A 218 5.11 19.46 4.35
CA ASP A 218 4.16 18.58 3.64
C ASP A 218 2.74 18.75 4.17
N GLU A 219 1.82 19.16 3.28
CA GLU A 219 0.40 19.36 3.56
C GLU A 219 -0.39 18.14 3.07
N ASP A 220 -0.31 17.01 3.76
CA ASP A 220 -1.15 15.88 3.44
C ASP A 220 -2.47 15.88 4.24
N THR A 221 -3.48 15.16 3.73
CA THR A 221 -4.81 15.02 4.34
C THR A 221 -4.73 14.58 5.79
N ARG A 222 -3.83 13.64 6.14
CA ARG A 222 -3.70 13.08 7.48
C ARG A 222 -3.14 14.10 8.46
N VAL A 223 -2.14 14.89 8.04
CA VAL A 223 -1.51 15.92 8.86
C VAL A 223 -2.49 17.05 9.16
N LEU A 224 -3.21 17.53 8.13
CA LEU A 224 -4.23 18.57 8.28
C LEU A 224 -5.38 18.12 9.20
N THR A 225 -5.83 16.88 9.06
CA THR A 225 -6.88 16.30 9.93
C THR A 225 -6.40 16.23 11.39
N LEU A 226 -5.17 15.77 11.64
CA LEU A 226 -4.60 15.71 12.99
C LEU A 226 -4.41 17.13 13.58
N MET A 227 -4.08 18.11 12.76
CA MET A 227 -3.99 19.49 13.20
C MET A 227 -5.37 20.03 13.59
N ALA A 228 -6.42 19.75 12.81
CA ALA A 228 -7.80 20.16 13.15
C ALA A 228 -8.25 19.53 14.48
N VAL A 229 -7.95 18.25 14.72
CA VAL A 229 -8.20 17.58 16.03
C VAL A 229 -7.44 18.27 17.16
N THR A 230 -6.18 18.64 16.89
CA THR A 230 -5.32 19.31 17.88
C THR A 230 -5.88 20.69 18.25
N GLU A 231 -6.28 21.49 17.25
CA GLU A 231 -6.87 22.81 17.49
C GLU A 231 -8.18 22.70 18.27
N ARG A 232 -9.04 21.74 17.94
CA ARG A 232 -10.26 21.48 18.71
C ARG A 232 -9.97 21.14 20.16
N GLY A 233 -8.99 20.27 20.40
CA GLY A 233 -8.59 19.89 21.77
C GLY A 233 -7.98 21.03 22.58
N LYS A 234 -7.37 22.02 21.94
CA LYS A 234 -6.88 23.26 22.56
C LYS A 234 -7.97 24.29 22.83
N GLY A 235 -9.19 24.08 22.38
CA GLY A 235 -10.25 25.07 22.42
C GLY A 235 -10.11 26.17 21.36
N GLY A 236 -9.48 25.83 20.22
CA GLY A 236 -9.37 26.71 19.06
C GLY A 236 -10.73 27.08 18.48
N ASP A 237 -10.77 28.15 17.68
CA ASP A 237 -12.00 28.65 17.06
C ASP A 237 -12.50 27.69 15.96
N ASP A 238 -13.83 27.65 15.78
CA ASP A 238 -14.48 26.78 14.79
C ASP A 238 -14.14 27.17 13.33
N GLU A 239 -13.75 28.40 13.08
CA GLU A 239 -13.35 28.86 11.76
C GLU A 239 -12.00 28.26 11.35
N THR A 240 -11.02 28.31 12.24
CA THR A 240 -9.71 27.68 12.02
C THR A 240 -9.85 26.18 11.79
N ILE A 241 -10.68 25.49 12.59
CA ILE A 241 -10.92 24.05 12.45
C ILE A 241 -11.55 23.74 11.09
N ARG A 242 -12.57 24.49 10.68
CA ARG A 242 -13.21 24.34 9.36
C ARG A 242 -12.24 24.56 8.22
N ASN A 243 -11.41 25.59 8.30
CA ASN A 243 -10.40 25.89 7.28
C ASN A 243 -9.41 24.73 7.13
N LEU A 244 -8.92 24.15 8.23
CA LEU A 244 -8.03 23.00 8.20
C LEU A 244 -8.69 21.75 7.57
N LEU A 245 -9.97 21.50 7.89
CA LEU A 245 -10.73 20.38 7.31
C LEU A 245 -11.01 20.59 5.81
N ASN A 246 -11.34 21.82 5.39
CA ASN A 246 -11.50 22.16 3.97
C ASN A 246 -10.20 21.95 3.19
N LEU A 247 -9.08 22.40 3.74
CA LEU A 247 -7.77 22.12 3.15
C LEU A 247 -7.48 20.62 3.06
N ALA A 248 -7.85 19.84 4.08
CA ALA A 248 -7.66 18.39 4.09
C ALA A 248 -8.41 17.66 2.97
N ILE A 249 -9.59 18.18 2.54
CA ILE A 249 -10.39 17.58 1.46
C ILE A 249 -9.63 17.65 0.12
N THR A 250 -8.93 18.75 -0.14
CA THR A 250 -8.20 18.99 -1.41
C THR A 250 -6.71 18.65 -1.34
N ALA A 251 -6.21 18.32 -0.14
CA ALA A 251 -4.82 18.01 0.10
C ALA A 251 -4.38 16.69 -0.56
N LYS A 252 -3.07 16.51 -0.69
CA LYS A 252 -2.49 15.24 -1.15
C LYS A 252 -2.89 14.10 -0.22
N ARG A 253 -3.18 12.95 -0.78
CA ARG A 253 -3.30 11.72 0.01
C ARG A 253 -1.92 11.30 0.49
N GLY A 254 -1.85 10.78 1.73
CA GLY A 254 -0.64 10.19 2.26
C GLY A 254 -0.16 8.97 1.44
N PRO A 255 1.00 8.39 1.79
CA PRO A 255 1.55 7.24 1.09
C PRO A 255 0.57 6.06 1.07
N GLN A 256 0.57 5.33 -0.04
CA GLN A 256 -0.25 4.14 -0.31
C GLN A 256 0.57 3.09 -1.05
N TRP A 257 0.08 1.84 -1.11
CA TRP A 257 0.69 0.80 -1.92
C TRP A 257 0.40 1.04 -3.41
N ILE A 258 1.42 1.41 -4.17
CA ILE A 258 1.29 1.79 -5.58
C ILE A 258 2.18 0.91 -6.43
N CYS A 259 1.59 0.34 -7.48
CA CYS A 259 2.35 -0.42 -8.46
C CYS A 259 3.27 0.50 -9.28
N LYS A 260 4.58 0.24 -9.26
CA LYS A 260 5.55 1.02 -10.05
C LYS A 260 5.45 0.81 -11.55
N LYS A 261 4.73 -0.25 -12.01
CA LYS A 261 4.56 -0.55 -13.43
C LYS A 261 3.33 0.11 -14.04
N CYS A 262 2.18 0.07 -13.35
CA CYS A 262 0.90 0.58 -13.88
C CYS A 262 0.30 1.72 -13.06
N ASN A 263 0.96 2.16 -11.99
CA ASN A 263 0.53 3.21 -11.06
C ASN A 263 -0.82 2.95 -10.35
N THR A 264 -1.37 1.75 -10.44
CA THR A 264 -2.60 1.39 -9.71
C THR A 264 -2.35 1.44 -8.21
N VAL A 265 -3.25 2.10 -7.49
CA VAL A 265 -3.29 2.15 -6.02
C VAL A 265 -3.93 0.87 -5.50
N ASN A 266 -3.31 0.24 -4.51
CA ASN A 266 -3.81 -0.95 -3.84
C ASN A 266 -4.03 -0.64 -2.36
N THR A 267 -5.07 -1.21 -1.77
CA THR A 267 -5.40 -1.04 -0.35
C THR A 267 -4.32 -1.69 0.52
N ASP A 268 -3.94 -2.91 0.15
CA ASP A 268 -2.98 -3.73 0.88
C ASP A 268 -1.79 -4.10 -0.01
N TRP A 269 -0.72 -4.53 0.64
CA TRP A 269 0.39 -5.09 -0.11
C TRP A 269 0.07 -6.50 -0.59
N GLU A 270 0.30 -6.73 -1.90
CA GLU A 270 0.19 -8.03 -2.55
C GLU A 270 1.47 -8.39 -3.31
N PRO A 271 1.82 -9.69 -3.41
CA PRO A 271 3.03 -10.13 -4.11
C PRO A 271 2.98 -9.84 -5.61
N ILE A 272 1.76 -9.76 -6.15
CA ILE A 272 1.45 -9.51 -7.55
C ILE A 272 0.43 -8.38 -7.64
N CYS A 273 0.65 -7.43 -8.53
CA CYS A 273 -0.31 -6.36 -8.78
C CYS A 273 -1.59 -6.91 -9.41
N ALA A 274 -2.76 -6.67 -8.80
CA ALA A 274 -4.05 -7.15 -9.29
C ALA A 274 -4.41 -6.62 -10.70
N ASN A 275 -3.88 -5.45 -11.10
CA ASN A 275 -4.19 -4.85 -12.40
C ASN A 275 -3.27 -5.32 -13.53
N CYS A 276 -1.96 -5.43 -13.30
CA CYS A 276 -1.00 -5.70 -14.37
C CYS A 276 -0.17 -6.98 -14.17
N SER A 277 -0.51 -7.78 -13.17
CA SER A 277 0.14 -9.04 -12.80
C SER A 277 1.67 -8.93 -12.57
N ALA A 278 2.21 -7.72 -12.37
CA ALA A 278 3.62 -7.54 -12.11
C ALA A 278 3.99 -7.98 -10.70
N MET A 279 4.96 -8.89 -10.59
CA MET A 279 5.48 -9.40 -9.32
C MET A 279 6.46 -8.39 -8.67
N ASP A 280 6.41 -8.25 -7.34
CA ASP A 280 7.26 -7.36 -6.53
C ASP A 280 7.25 -5.91 -7.06
N SER A 281 6.06 -5.42 -7.39
CA SER A 281 5.89 -4.12 -8.03
C SER A 281 5.24 -3.07 -7.14
N LEU A 282 4.77 -3.44 -5.95
CA LEU A 282 4.13 -2.51 -5.03
C LEU A 282 5.15 -1.80 -4.15
N GLU A 283 5.07 -0.47 -4.12
CA GLU A 283 5.88 0.43 -3.30
C GLU A 283 4.98 1.31 -2.45
N TRP A 284 5.40 1.57 -1.20
CA TRP A 284 4.74 2.51 -0.30
C TRP A 284 5.20 3.91 -0.62
N LYS A 285 4.37 4.69 -1.33
CA LYS A 285 4.68 6.05 -1.77
C LYS A 285 3.43 6.90 -1.94
N VAL A 286 3.63 8.21 -2.01
CA VAL A 286 2.54 9.15 -2.30
C VAL A 286 2.05 8.93 -3.73
N PRO A 287 0.72 8.77 -3.94
CA PRO A 287 0.16 8.64 -5.27
C PRO A 287 0.48 9.86 -6.14
N PRO A 288 0.71 9.67 -7.45
CA PRO A 288 0.79 10.79 -8.37
C PRO A 288 -0.52 11.59 -8.27
N LYS A 289 -0.43 12.92 -8.38
CA LYS A 289 -1.64 13.75 -8.39
C LYS A 289 -2.51 13.30 -9.57
N GLU A 290 -3.60 12.61 -9.27
CA GLU A 290 -4.66 12.48 -10.25
C GLU A 290 -5.31 13.85 -10.39
N PRO A 291 -5.66 14.29 -11.62
CA PRO A 291 -6.54 15.43 -11.78
C PRO A 291 -7.83 15.06 -11.06
N THR A 292 -8.05 15.64 -9.89
CA THR A 292 -9.32 15.49 -9.17
C THR A 292 -10.38 16.16 -10.03
N ASN A 293 -11.09 15.39 -10.83
CA ASN A 293 -12.36 15.80 -11.41
C ASN A 293 -13.40 15.85 -10.26
N PHE A 294 -13.18 16.75 -9.30
CA PHE A 294 -14.23 17.11 -8.37
C PHE A 294 -15.28 17.87 -9.16
N THR A 295 -16.39 17.20 -9.42
CA THR A 295 -17.60 17.80 -10.03
C THR A 295 -18.36 18.69 -9.06
N VAL A 296 -17.90 18.82 -7.82
CA VAL A 296 -18.44 19.75 -6.83
C VAL A 296 -17.72 21.08 -7.03
N SER A 297 -18.46 22.12 -7.39
CA SER A 297 -17.89 23.48 -7.49
C SER A 297 -17.28 23.89 -6.15
N ASP A 298 -16.15 24.60 -6.18
CA ASP A 298 -15.46 25.09 -4.98
C ASP A 298 -16.39 25.88 -4.04
N ASP A 299 -17.42 26.50 -4.59
CA ASP A 299 -18.47 27.23 -3.87
C ASP A 299 -19.32 26.34 -2.94
N LEU A 300 -19.36 25.02 -3.15
CA LEU A 300 -20.10 24.07 -2.33
C LEU A 300 -19.26 23.42 -1.22
N LEU A 301 -17.94 23.52 -1.25
CA LEU A 301 -17.04 22.98 -0.22
C LEU A 301 -17.36 23.54 1.19
N PRO A 302 -17.69 24.83 1.38
CA PRO A 302 -18.08 25.37 2.68
C PRO A 302 -19.32 24.70 3.31
N PHE A 303 -20.22 24.15 2.49
CA PHE A 303 -21.44 23.48 2.98
C PHE A 303 -21.15 22.08 3.57
N LEU A 304 -20.03 21.45 3.20
CA LEU A 304 -19.63 20.16 3.75
C LEU A 304 -19.02 20.26 5.15
N ALA A 305 -18.58 21.44 5.55
CA ALA A 305 -17.81 21.65 6.78
C ALA A 305 -18.62 22.24 7.96
N GLY A 306 -19.90 22.48 7.86
CA GLY A 306 -20.74 22.93 8.97
C GLY A 306 -22.00 23.74 8.58
N GLU A 307 -22.92 23.87 9.52
CA GLU A 307 -24.20 24.63 9.34
C GLU A 307 -23.93 26.05 8.87
N ILE A 308 -24.05 26.30 7.57
CA ILE A 308 -24.23 27.65 7.06
C ILE A 308 -25.73 27.93 7.16
N LYS A 309 -26.12 28.81 8.08
CA LYS A 309 -27.45 29.39 8.06
C LYS A 309 -27.60 30.16 6.76
N MET A 310 -28.31 29.57 5.80
CA MET A 310 -28.73 30.31 4.60
C MET A 310 -29.73 31.34 5.02
N ASP A 311 -29.35 32.62 5.09
CA ASP A 311 -30.28 33.73 5.01
C ASP A 311 -30.86 33.76 3.60
N VAL A 312 -31.96 33.05 3.42
CA VAL A 312 -32.77 33.17 2.19
C VAL A 312 -33.36 34.58 2.18
N PRO A 313 -32.95 35.47 1.28
CA PRO A 313 -33.59 36.78 1.18
C PRO A 313 -35.05 36.54 0.82
N LYS A 314 -35.97 36.97 1.73
CA LYS A 314 -37.40 36.99 1.46
C LYS A 314 -37.65 37.93 0.26
N ASN A 315 -37.88 37.37 -0.91
CA ASN A 315 -38.33 38.07 -2.08
C ASN A 315 -39.67 38.80 -1.72
N LYS A 316 -39.58 40.09 -1.52
CA LYS A 316 -40.74 40.95 -1.54
C LYS A 316 -41.31 40.93 -2.96
N ALA A 317 -42.45 40.29 -3.12
CA ALA A 317 -43.25 40.36 -4.32
C ALA A 317 -43.59 41.85 -4.59
N ALA A 318 -42.93 42.45 -5.55
CA ALA A 318 -43.34 43.74 -6.12
C ALA A 318 -44.44 43.47 -7.15
N SER A 319 -45.63 43.84 -6.78
CA SER A 319 -46.75 43.94 -7.68
C SER A 319 -46.51 45.07 -8.70
N GLU A 320 -46.25 44.74 -9.93
CA GLU A 320 -46.32 45.70 -11.04
C GLU A 320 -47.56 45.45 -11.90
N LYS A 321 -48.37 46.53 -12.05
CA LYS A 321 -49.54 46.62 -12.85
C LYS A 321 -49.24 46.65 -14.35
N PRO A 322 -50.15 46.19 -15.22
CA PRO A 322 -49.93 46.12 -16.65
C PRO A 322 -50.09 47.51 -17.30
N THR A 323 -49.07 47.98 -18.02
CA THR A 323 -49.12 49.13 -18.90
C THR A 323 -49.28 48.73 -20.37
N LYS A 324 -50.20 49.45 -20.98
CA LYS A 324 -50.78 49.41 -22.32
C LYS A 324 -49.88 49.15 -23.52
N LYS A 325 -50.51 48.43 -24.44
CA LYS A 325 -50.10 48.28 -25.86
C LYS A 325 -49.94 49.67 -26.53
N GLN A 326 -48.86 49.82 -27.29
CA GLN A 326 -48.78 50.70 -28.46
C GLN A 326 -48.29 49.95 -29.69
N ASN A 327 -49.22 49.97 -30.70
CA ASN A 327 -48.98 49.54 -32.06
C ASN A 327 -48.00 50.51 -32.74
N ILE A 328 -47.01 50.00 -33.45
CA ILE A 328 -46.36 50.75 -34.53
C ILE A 328 -46.27 49.84 -35.75
N LYS A 329 -46.84 50.45 -36.85
CA LYS A 329 -46.97 49.88 -38.18
C LYS A 329 -45.65 49.83 -38.94
N ILE A 330 -45.59 48.87 -39.81
CA ILE A 330 -44.70 48.61 -40.92
C ILE A 330 -44.55 49.82 -41.87
N LYS A 331 -43.34 50.04 -42.33
CA LYS A 331 -42.99 50.21 -43.74
C LYS A 331 -41.65 49.58 -44.03
#